data_d7e6fd1c4a2ca3151ae7dc9be2752794
#
_entry.id   d7e6fd1c4a2ca3151ae7dc9be2752794
#
_cell.length_a   1.000
_cell.length_b   1.000
_cell.length_c   1.000
_cell.angle_alpha   90.00
_cell.angle_beta   90.00
_cell.angle_gamma   90.00
#
_symmetry.space_group_name_H-M   'P 1'
#
loop_
_entity.id
_entity.type
_entity.pdbx_description
1 polymer ?
#
loop_
_entity_poly.entity_id
_entity_poly.type
_entity_poly.pdbx_seq_one_letter_code
_entity_poly.pdbx_strand_id
1 'polypeptide(L)'
;MIIFAAGLKEIPVSYYEAAKIDGANGFQTFFKITLPCLSPIILYNLVMQTISAFMAFTQAFVITKGGPNNGTMMYALYVYNQAFKYNDMGYACAMSWVMLVVMSIITLVIFKTSKMWVFSEAGD
;
A
#
# COMPACT_ATOMS: atom_id res chain seq x y z
N MET A 1 -4.91 7.94 -8.00
CA MET A 1 -5.28 9.35 -8.32
C MET A 1 -6.61 9.73 -7.67
N ILE A 2 -7.74 9.08 -7.96
CA ILE A 2 -9.07 9.45 -7.45
C ILE A 2 -9.12 9.51 -5.91
N ILE A 3 -8.54 8.54 -5.21
CA ILE A 3 -8.52 8.48 -3.73
C ILE A 3 -7.80 9.70 -3.13
N PHE A 4 -6.66 10.10 -3.71
CA PHE A 4 -5.94 11.28 -3.25
C PHE A 4 -6.69 12.58 -3.57
N ALA A 5 -7.36 12.65 -4.72
CA ALA A 5 -8.19 13.80 -5.06
C ALA A 5 -9.41 13.94 -4.14
N ALA A 6 -10.00 12.83 -3.73
CA ALA A 6 -11.07 12.82 -2.73
C ALA A 6 -10.57 13.29 -1.37
N GLY A 7 -9.43 12.76 -0.91
CA GLY A 7 -8.82 13.17 0.35
C GLY A 7 -8.41 14.64 0.40
N LEU A 8 -7.94 15.20 -0.72
CA LEU A 8 -7.65 16.63 -0.80
C LEU A 8 -8.91 17.50 -0.61
N LYS A 9 -10.06 17.02 -1.07
CA LYS A 9 -11.34 17.75 -0.90
C LYS A 9 -11.91 17.63 0.52
N GLU A 10 -11.47 16.64 1.27
CA GLU A 10 -11.91 16.42 2.65
C GLU A 10 -11.22 17.37 3.64
N ILE A 11 -10.07 17.96 3.25
CA ILE A 11 -9.35 18.93 4.07
C ILE A 11 -10.16 20.22 4.16
N PRO A 12 -10.52 20.71 5.36
CA PRO A 12 -11.27 21.95 5.54
C PRO A 12 -10.53 23.17 4.95
N VAL A 13 -11.26 23.99 4.20
CA VAL A 13 -10.70 25.21 3.58
C VAL A 13 -10.14 26.17 4.62
N SER A 14 -10.70 26.14 5.83
CA SER A 14 -10.24 26.98 6.97
C SER A 14 -8.76 26.83 7.29
N TYR A 15 -8.18 25.63 7.10
CA TYR A 15 -6.74 25.41 7.32
C TYR A 15 -5.88 26.16 6.30
N TYR A 16 -6.34 26.26 5.07
CA TYR A 16 -5.66 27.01 4.02
C TYR A 16 -5.82 28.53 4.20
N GLU A 17 -6.98 28.97 4.71
CA GLU A 17 -7.23 30.38 5.01
C GLU A 17 -6.38 30.84 6.19
N ALA A 18 -6.29 30.06 7.26
CA ALA A 18 -5.42 30.35 8.39
C ALA A 18 -3.94 30.43 7.96
N ALA A 19 -3.49 29.49 7.13
CA ALA A 19 -2.13 29.51 6.61
C ALA A 19 -1.81 30.76 5.77
N LYS A 20 -2.79 31.27 5.03
CA LYS A 20 -2.64 32.54 4.27
C LYS A 20 -2.54 33.77 5.17
N ILE A 21 -3.30 33.76 6.26
CA ILE A 21 -3.23 34.83 7.27
C ILE A 21 -1.86 34.85 7.93
N ASP A 22 -1.31 33.66 8.22
CA ASP A 22 0.04 33.50 8.80
C ASP A 22 1.17 33.78 7.79
N GLY A 23 0.85 34.11 6.54
CA GLY A 23 1.84 34.43 5.50
C GLY A 23 2.60 33.22 4.97
N ALA A 24 2.05 32.01 5.14
CA ALA A 24 2.69 30.80 4.68
C ALA A 24 2.76 30.73 3.14
N ASN A 25 3.93 30.40 2.61
CA ASN A 25 4.14 30.18 1.20
C ASN A 25 3.44 28.86 0.75
N GLY A 26 3.01 28.74 -0.50
CA GLY A 26 2.34 27.54 -1.03
C GLY A 26 3.11 26.23 -0.76
N PHE A 27 4.44 26.30 -0.78
CA PHE A 27 5.32 25.17 -0.43
C PHE A 27 5.23 24.80 1.05
N GLN A 28 5.18 25.77 1.93
CA GLN A 28 5.01 25.58 3.37
C GLN A 28 3.63 25.00 3.70
N THR A 29 2.59 25.51 3.06
CA THR A 29 1.21 25.02 3.18
C THR A 29 1.12 23.55 2.75
N PHE A 30 1.77 23.19 1.65
CA PHE A 30 1.78 21.81 1.18
C PHE A 30 2.43 20.85 2.19
N PHE A 31 3.64 21.16 2.66
CA PHE A 31 4.37 20.26 3.56
C PHE A 31 3.87 20.27 5.01
N LYS A 32 3.31 21.38 5.49
CA LYS A 32 2.88 21.51 6.89
C LYS A 32 1.39 21.22 7.10
N ILE A 33 0.56 21.32 6.08
CA ILE A 33 -0.90 21.14 6.19
C ILE A 33 -1.35 20.01 5.28
N THR A 34 -1.15 20.14 3.98
CA THR A 34 -1.71 19.17 3.02
C THR A 34 -1.15 17.77 3.22
N LEU A 35 0.16 17.62 3.34
CA LEU A 35 0.82 16.32 3.45
C LEU A 35 0.48 15.60 4.77
N PRO A 36 0.52 16.26 5.95
CA PRO A 36 0.09 15.63 7.19
C PRO A 36 -1.39 15.23 7.20
N CYS A 37 -2.28 16.09 6.68
CA CYS A 37 -3.71 15.77 6.59
C CYS A 37 -4.01 14.61 5.63
N LEU A 38 -3.18 14.40 4.59
CA LEU A 38 -3.30 13.26 3.68
C LEU A 38 -2.63 11.99 4.21
N SER A 39 -1.86 12.07 5.28
CA SER A 39 -1.07 10.94 5.77
C SER A 39 -1.88 9.67 6.07
N PRO A 40 -3.14 9.71 6.61
CA PRO A 40 -3.95 8.52 6.78
C PRO A 40 -4.31 7.84 5.46
N ILE A 41 -4.60 8.62 4.43
CA ILE A 41 -4.93 8.13 3.08
C ILE A 41 -3.70 7.52 2.41
N ILE A 42 -2.54 8.13 2.59
CA ILE A 42 -1.26 7.60 2.11
C ILE A 42 -0.99 6.23 2.75
N LEU A 43 -1.17 6.12 4.06
CA LEU A 43 -0.99 4.87 4.80
C LEU A 43 -1.95 3.78 4.28
N TYR A 44 -3.23 4.09 4.14
CA TYR A 44 -4.22 3.16 3.60
C TYR A 44 -3.80 2.65 2.21
N ASN A 45 -3.45 3.56 1.30
CA ASN A 45 -3.00 3.19 -0.04
C ASN A 45 -1.72 2.35 -0.02
N LEU A 46 -0.77 2.68 0.84
CA LEU A 46 0.50 1.96 0.96
C LEU A 46 0.26 0.50 1.39
N VAL A 47 -0.60 0.28 2.38
CA VAL A 47 -0.98 -1.07 2.83
C VAL A 47 -1.69 -1.83 1.70
N MET A 48 -2.70 -1.22 1.08
CA MET A 48 -3.47 -1.86 0.00
C MET A 48 -2.61 -2.20 -1.21
N GLN A 49 -1.70 -1.31 -1.61
CA GLN A 49 -0.79 -1.55 -2.73
C GLN A 49 0.24 -2.63 -2.40
N THR A 50 0.73 -2.67 -1.17
CA THR A 50 1.65 -3.73 -0.72
C THR A 50 0.98 -5.10 -0.82
N ILE A 51 -0.24 -5.25 -0.30
CA ILE A 51 -1.00 -6.50 -0.39
C ILE A 51 -1.25 -6.87 -1.86
N SER A 52 -1.69 -5.91 -2.68
CA SER A 52 -1.96 -6.13 -4.10
C SER A 52 -0.71 -6.56 -4.88
N ALA A 53 0.45 -6.02 -4.55
CA ALA A 53 1.72 -6.38 -5.19
C ALA A 53 2.10 -7.85 -4.93
N PHE A 54 1.94 -8.32 -3.69
CA PHE A 54 2.20 -9.73 -3.36
C PHE A 54 1.17 -10.69 -3.96
N MET A 55 -0.09 -10.24 -4.10
CA MET A 55 -1.16 -11.02 -4.73
C MET A 55 -1.22 -10.86 -6.25
N ALA A 56 -0.26 -10.22 -6.89
CA ALA A 56 -0.22 -10.04 -8.34
C ALA A 56 -0.03 -11.40 -9.04
N PHE A 57 -1.14 -12.03 -9.36
CA PHE A 57 -1.21 -13.35 -10.01
C PHE A 57 -1.73 -13.23 -11.43
N THR A 58 -2.89 -12.60 -11.60
CA THR A 58 -3.67 -12.63 -12.84
C THR A 58 -2.89 -12.11 -14.05
N GLN A 59 -2.17 -11.01 -13.87
CA GLN A 59 -1.38 -10.39 -14.95
C GLN A 59 -0.23 -11.30 -15.39
N ALA A 60 0.53 -11.84 -14.43
CA ALA A 60 1.64 -12.75 -14.71
C ALA A 60 1.15 -14.07 -15.33
N PHE A 61 0.01 -14.60 -14.87
CA PHE A 61 -0.55 -15.85 -15.37
C PHE A 61 -1.12 -15.71 -16.78
N VAL A 62 -1.91 -14.66 -17.06
CA VAL A 62 -2.62 -14.50 -18.33
C VAL A 62 -1.68 -14.05 -19.45
N ILE A 63 -0.77 -13.10 -19.16
CA ILE A 63 0.06 -12.48 -20.19
C ILE A 63 1.32 -13.30 -20.48
N THR A 64 2.06 -13.67 -19.45
CA THR A 64 3.42 -14.22 -19.62
C THR A 64 3.57 -15.66 -19.16
N LYS A 65 2.66 -16.19 -18.35
CA LYS A 65 2.75 -17.52 -17.74
C LYS A 65 4.10 -17.78 -17.05
N GLY A 66 4.74 -16.71 -16.54
CA GLY A 66 6.07 -16.77 -15.93
C GLY A 66 7.25 -16.56 -16.88
N GLY A 67 7.02 -16.44 -18.20
CA GLY A 67 8.08 -16.27 -19.21
C GLY A 67 8.53 -14.81 -19.44
N PRO A 68 9.61 -14.60 -20.21
CA PRO A 68 10.63 -15.56 -20.60
C PRO A 68 11.62 -15.82 -19.42
N ASN A 69 12.18 -17.00 -19.39
CA ASN A 69 13.23 -17.39 -18.41
C ASN A 69 12.85 -17.20 -16.93
N ASN A 70 11.56 -17.43 -16.57
CA ASN A 70 11.01 -17.17 -15.23
C ASN A 70 11.11 -15.70 -14.76
N GLY A 71 11.38 -14.75 -15.65
CA GLY A 71 11.54 -13.34 -15.32
C GLY A 71 10.29 -12.67 -14.76
N THR A 72 9.11 -13.22 -14.99
CA THR A 72 7.81 -12.77 -14.46
C THR A 72 7.17 -13.79 -13.52
N MET A 73 7.98 -14.72 -12.96
CA MET A 73 7.53 -15.72 -12.00
C MET A 73 7.32 -15.05 -10.65
N MET A 74 6.15 -14.46 -10.46
CA MET A 74 5.74 -13.89 -9.19
C MET A 74 5.44 -14.97 -8.17
N TYR A 75 5.56 -14.65 -6.88
CA TYR A 75 5.37 -15.62 -5.80
C TYR A 75 4.01 -16.35 -5.88
N ALA A 76 2.94 -15.60 -6.09
CA ALA A 76 1.59 -16.16 -6.24
C ALA A 76 1.48 -17.13 -7.44
N LEU A 77 2.15 -16.81 -8.55
CA LEU A 77 2.18 -17.68 -9.73
C LEU A 77 3.01 -18.95 -9.46
N TYR A 78 4.09 -18.84 -8.71
CA TYR A 78 4.89 -20.00 -8.32
C TYR A 78 4.10 -20.94 -7.42
N VAL A 79 3.40 -20.44 -6.41
CA VAL A 79 2.51 -21.22 -5.54
C VAL A 79 1.44 -21.94 -6.34
N TYR A 80 0.80 -21.25 -7.30
CA TYR A 80 -0.18 -21.85 -8.20
C TYR A 80 0.42 -23.01 -9.03
N ASN A 81 1.61 -22.82 -9.59
CA ASN A 81 2.27 -23.86 -10.37
C ASN A 81 2.60 -25.09 -9.51
N GLN A 82 3.04 -24.90 -8.28
CA GLN A 82 3.28 -26.01 -7.36
C GLN A 82 2.00 -26.77 -7.04
N ALA A 83 0.89 -26.05 -6.76
CA ALA A 83 -0.37 -26.69 -6.43
C ALA A 83 -0.98 -27.46 -7.61
N PHE A 84 -1.06 -26.83 -8.79
CA PHE A 84 -1.87 -27.35 -9.90
C PHE A 84 -1.08 -27.94 -11.04
N LYS A 85 0.14 -27.48 -11.31
CA LYS A 85 0.98 -28.00 -12.38
C LYS A 85 1.84 -29.16 -11.94
N TYR A 86 2.35 -29.10 -10.72
CA TYR A 86 3.21 -30.15 -10.14
C TYR A 86 2.47 -31.07 -9.15
N ASN A 87 1.20 -30.78 -8.87
CA ASN A 87 0.34 -31.54 -7.94
C ASN A 87 0.90 -31.66 -6.51
N ASP A 88 1.76 -30.75 -6.08
CA ASP A 88 2.31 -30.71 -4.73
C ASP A 88 1.54 -29.69 -3.86
N MET A 89 0.32 -30.09 -3.49
CA MET A 89 -0.58 -29.28 -2.67
C MET A 89 0.01 -28.97 -1.28
N GLY A 90 0.72 -29.92 -0.68
CA GLY A 90 1.32 -29.74 0.64
C GLY A 90 2.36 -28.64 0.66
N TYR A 91 3.23 -28.64 -0.33
CA TYR A 91 4.26 -27.61 -0.48
C TYR A 91 3.64 -26.23 -0.82
N ALA A 92 2.66 -26.20 -1.69
CA ALA A 92 1.95 -24.98 -2.04
C ALA A 92 1.23 -24.34 -0.82
N CYS A 93 0.61 -25.16 0.02
CA CYS A 93 0.01 -24.71 1.28
C CYS A 93 1.05 -24.13 2.25
N ALA A 94 2.19 -24.78 2.41
CA ALA A 94 3.28 -24.29 3.25
C ALA A 94 3.80 -22.92 2.76
N MET A 95 3.98 -22.77 1.45
CA MET A 95 4.38 -21.50 0.85
C MET A 95 3.34 -20.40 1.07
N SER A 96 2.05 -20.72 0.96
CA SER A 96 0.98 -19.75 1.22
C SER A 96 1.01 -19.24 2.66
N TRP A 97 1.32 -20.09 3.63
CA TRP A 97 1.52 -19.72 5.03
C TRP A 97 2.73 -18.80 5.22
N VAL A 98 3.84 -19.11 4.56
CA VAL A 98 5.03 -18.23 4.58
C VAL A 98 4.69 -16.84 4.02
N MET A 99 3.96 -16.78 2.90
CA MET A 99 3.51 -15.53 2.31
C MET A 99 2.63 -14.73 3.30
N LEU A 100 1.69 -15.37 3.96
CA LEU A 100 0.82 -14.74 4.95
C LEU A 100 1.63 -14.14 6.11
N VAL A 101 2.60 -14.86 6.65
CA VAL A 101 3.47 -14.38 7.73
C VAL A 101 4.29 -13.17 7.28
N VAL A 102 4.90 -13.23 6.10
CA VAL A 102 5.70 -12.12 5.55
C VAL A 102 4.84 -10.87 5.37
N MET A 103 3.64 -11.00 4.77
CA MET A 103 2.72 -9.88 4.59
C MET A 103 2.27 -9.30 5.93
N SER A 104 1.98 -10.15 6.91
CA SER A 104 1.60 -9.71 8.26
C SER A 104 2.71 -8.90 8.93
N ILE A 105 3.96 -9.34 8.82
CA ILE A 105 5.11 -8.63 9.38
C ILE A 105 5.27 -7.27 8.69
N ILE A 106 5.21 -7.22 7.36
CA ILE A 106 5.32 -5.96 6.61
C ILE A 106 4.22 -4.99 7.03
N THR A 107 2.99 -5.47 7.11
CA THR A 107 1.84 -4.66 7.52
C THR A 107 2.00 -4.13 8.94
N LEU A 108 2.44 -4.96 9.89
CA LEU A 108 2.72 -4.54 11.26
C LEU A 108 3.83 -3.48 11.33
N VAL A 109 4.89 -3.62 10.54
CA VAL A 109 5.97 -2.62 10.46
C VAL A 109 5.43 -1.30 9.92
N ILE A 110 4.61 -1.32 8.88
CA ILE A 110 3.96 -0.13 8.32
C ILE A 110 3.11 0.56 9.40
N PHE A 111 2.26 -0.17 10.11
CA PHE A 111 1.42 0.38 11.18
C PHE A 111 2.24 0.92 12.37
N LYS A 112 3.30 0.23 12.75
CA LYS A 112 4.17 0.70 13.82
C LYS A 112 4.89 2.00 13.46
N THR A 113 5.35 2.10 12.22
CA THR A 113 6.02 3.30 11.71
C THR A 113 5.02 4.44 11.48
N SER A 114 3.76 4.13 11.15
CA SER A 114 2.73 5.14 10.88
C SER A 114 2.42 6.03 12.08
N LYS A 115 2.50 5.50 13.29
CA LYS A 115 2.27 6.27 14.53
C LYS A 115 3.21 7.47 14.67
N MET A 116 4.34 7.51 13.97
CA MET A 116 5.31 8.60 14.06
C MET A 116 5.05 9.74 13.07
N TRP A 117 4.30 9.50 11.98
CA TRP A 117 4.14 10.48 10.91
C TRP A 117 2.72 10.63 10.37
N VAL A 118 1.79 9.76 10.80
CA VAL A 118 0.37 9.91 10.47
C VAL A 118 -0.29 10.86 11.44
N PHE A 119 -0.83 11.95 10.91
CA PHE A 119 -1.62 12.90 11.69
C PHE A 119 -2.99 12.30 12.00
N SER A 120 -3.31 12.14 13.28
CA SER A 120 -4.62 11.70 13.75
C SER A 120 -5.34 12.90 14.37
N GLU A 121 -6.47 13.30 13.80
CA GLU A 121 -7.35 14.31 14.41
C GLU A 121 -8.01 13.83 15.71
N ALA A 122 -7.95 12.53 16.02
CA ALA A 122 -8.46 11.94 17.25
C ALA A 122 -7.37 11.91 18.33
N GLY A 123 -6.82 13.07 18.61
CA GLY A 123 -5.89 13.25 19.72
C GLY A 123 -6.54 14.06 20.80
N ASP A 124 -7.39 13.41 21.62
CA ASP A 124 -7.51 13.57 23.08
C ASP A 124 -8.31 12.39 23.63
#